data_87dbd37f591bf6392791c31cb2749445
#
_entry.id   87dbd37f591bf6392791c31cb2749445
#
_cell.length_a   1.000
_cell.length_b   1.000
_cell.length_c   1.000
_cell.angle_alpha   90.00
_cell.angle_beta   90.00
_cell.angle_gamma   90.00
#
_symmetry.space_group_name_H-M   'P 1'
#
loop_
_entity.id
_entity.type
_entity.pdbx_description
1 polymer ?
#
loop_
_entity_poly.entity_id
_entity_poly.type
_entity_poly.pdbx_seq_one_letter_code
_entity_poly.pdbx_strand_id
1 'polypeptide(L)'
;MNPTKFKIGVVLILIEHFSIILLAVTLFIAFSPYNMILGIVWSISRIGEGLIQIYDKKNYWGLLNIARKYSDTDGTEKKELIYLGRSILKTKTSRFSFAQILFSIGTLAYSILFVTYRVVPIIIAWFGIVASVLYGLGNVIFRIKFNFKILWNIGGLLILLFELILGGWLLFFA
;
A
#
# COMPACT_ATOMS: atom_id res chain seq x y z
N MET A 1 -23.86 11.13 5.59
CA MET A 1 -22.39 11.06 5.85
C MET A 1 -21.87 12.46 6.16
N ASN A 2 -21.07 12.65 7.23
CA ASN A 2 -20.56 13.99 7.60
C ASN A 2 -19.44 14.40 6.60
N PRO A 3 -19.62 15.44 5.79
CA PRO A 3 -18.65 15.84 4.75
C PRO A 3 -17.31 16.31 5.33
N THR A 4 -17.31 16.86 6.55
CA THR A 4 -16.08 17.29 7.23
C THR A 4 -15.21 16.11 7.62
N LYS A 5 -15.79 15.07 8.22
CA LYS A 5 -15.05 13.84 8.57
C LYS A 5 -14.47 13.16 7.33
N PHE A 6 -15.20 13.17 6.22
CA PHE A 6 -14.69 12.63 4.95
C PHE A 6 -13.48 13.42 4.44
N LYS A 7 -13.55 14.75 4.43
CA LYS A 7 -12.43 15.61 3.99
C LYS A 7 -11.19 15.39 4.87
N ILE A 8 -11.34 15.34 6.19
CA ILE A 8 -10.25 15.07 7.13
C ILE A 8 -9.62 13.72 6.82
N GLY A 9 -10.42 12.66 6.61
CA GLY A 9 -9.92 11.34 6.24
C GLY A 9 -9.10 11.37 4.95
N VAL A 10 -9.55 12.09 3.92
CA VAL A 10 -8.79 12.21 2.65
C VAL A 10 -7.47 12.94 2.87
N VAL A 11 -7.44 14.01 3.67
CA VAL A 11 -6.21 14.75 3.98
C VAL A 11 -5.21 13.85 4.73
N LEU A 12 -5.66 13.11 5.74
CA LEU A 12 -4.79 12.19 6.49
C LEU A 12 -4.18 11.11 5.59
N ILE A 13 -4.98 10.54 4.69
CA ILE A 13 -4.50 9.56 3.73
C ILE A 13 -3.48 10.17 2.74
N LEU A 14 -3.66 11.42 2.33
CA LEU A 14 -2.68 12.10 1.47
C LEU A 14 -1.36 12.32 2.22
N ILE A 15 -1.42 12.76 3.47
CA ILE A 15 -0.23 12.92 4.33
C ILE A 15 0.52 11.59 4.45
N GLU A 16 -0.19 10.48 4.71
CA GLU A 16 0.38 9.14 4.76
C GLU A 16 1.17 8.80 3.47
N HIS A 17 0.56 9.02 2.31
CA HIS A 17 1.20 8.65 1.03
C HIS A 17 2.38 9.56 0.67
N PHE A 18 2.32 10.85 1.01
CA PHE A 18 3.49 11.72 0.89
C PHE A 18 4.62 11.29 1.82
N SER A 19 4.30 10.85 3.05
CA SER A 19 5.29 10.31 3.99
C SER A 19 5.96 9.05 3.45
N ILE A 20 5.22 8.17 2.76
CA ILE A 20 5.78 6.98 2.09
C ILE A 20 6.80 7.38 1.02
N ILE A 21 6.50 8.38 0.19
CA ILE A 21 7.43 8.86 -0.84
C ILE A 21 8.67 9.48 -0.20
N LEU A 22 8.49 10.31 0.83
CA LEU A 22 9.61 10.90 1.56
C LEU A 22 10.50 9.83 2.19
N LEU A 23 9.90 8.83 2.84
CA LEU A 23 10.61 7.70 3.41
C LEU A 23 11.38 6.91 2.34
N ALA A 24 10.78 6.70 1.16
CA ALA A 24 11.45 6.01 0.05
C ALA A 24 12.74 6.73 -0.38
N VAL A 25 12.69 8.06 -0.48
CA VAL A 25 13.85 8.89 -0.83
C VAL A 25 14.89 8.87 0.29
N THR A 26 14.48 9.04 1.53
CA THR A 26 15.39 9.06 2.70
C THR A 26 16.14 7.73 2.83
N LEU A 27 15.43 6.62 2.74
CA LEU A 27 16.06 5.30 2.83
C LEU A 27 16.91 4.97 1.61
N PHE A 28 16.57 5.49 0.42
CA PHE A 28 17.46 5.39 -0.74
C PHE A 28 18.79 6.10 -0.47
N ILE A 29 18.78 7.32 0.04
CA ILE A 29 20.00 8.06 0.38
C ILE A 29 20.83 7.30 1.42
N ALA A 30 20.18 6.75 2.45
CA ALA A 30 20.85 6.04 3.53
C ALA A 30 21.48 4.71 3.09
N PHE A 31 20.81 3.95 2.22
CA PHE A 31 21.18 2.55 1.96
C PHE A 31 21.65 2.25 0.53
N SER A 32 21.48 3.18 -0.44
CA SER A 32 22.03 3.00 -1.79
C SER A 32 23.56 2.83 -1.84
N PRO A 33 24.37 3.39 -0.92
CA PRO A 33 25.80 3.12 -0.88
C PRO A 33 26.16 1.64 -0.67
N TYR A 34 25.30 0.86 -0.02
CA TYR A 34 25.51 -0.58 0.14
C TYR A 34 25.23 -1.36 -1.14
N ASN A 35 24.12 -1.02 -1.84
CA ASN A 35 23.76 -1.64 -3.11
C ASN A 35 22.81 -0.74 -3.88
N MET A 36 23.33 -0.08 -4.93
CA MET A 36 22.58 0.85 -5.76
C MET A 36 21.38 0.20 -6.45
N ILE A 37 21.53 -1.04 -6.96
CA ILE A 37 20.45 -1.73 -7.70
C ILE A 37 19.26 -2.01 -6.77
N LEU A 38 19.51 -2.57 -5.58
CA LEU A 38 18.47 -2.84 -4.60
C LEU A 38 17.82 -1.53 -4.10
N GLY A 39 18.62 -0.47 -3.93
CA GLY A 39 18.12 0.86 -3.59
C GLY A 39 17.18 1.43 -4.66
N ILE A 40 17.53 1.29 -5.95
CA ILE A 40 16.68 1.73 -7.06
C ILE A 40 15.38 0.92 -7.11
N VAL A 41 15.45 -0.41 -7.01
CA VAL A 41 14.26 -1.28 -7.01
C VAL A 41 13.32 -0.91 -5.86
N TRP A 42 13.86 -0.71 -4.66
CA TRP A 42 13.10 -0.21 -3.52
C TRP A 42 12.40 1.10 -3.83
N SER A 43 13.17 2.12 -4.25
CA SER A 43 12.66 3.49 -4.42
C SER A 43 11.59 3.58 -5.51
N ILE A 44 11.83 2.96 -6.67
CA ILE A 44 10.86 2.95 -7.78
C ILE A 44 9.57 2.25 -7.34
N SER A 45 9.69 1.12 -6.63
CA SER A 45 8.53 0.37 -6.16
C SER A 45 7.70 1.16 -5.15
N ARG A 46 8.34 1.81 -4.18
CA ARG A 46 7.64 2.59 -3.13
C ARG A 46 7.05 3.90 -3.67
N ILE A 47 7.79 4.60 -4.53
CA ILE A 47 7.27 5.80 -5.19
C ILE A 47 6.10 5.44 -6.10
N GLY A 48 6.23 4.36 -6.89
CA GLY A 48 5.15 3.88 -7.75
C GLY A 48 3.89 3.50 -6.96
N GLU A 49 4.04 2.80 -5.84
CA GLU A 49 2.95 2.52 -4.91
C GLU A 49 2.27 3.80 -4.43
N GLY A 50 3.04 4.75 -3.89
CA GLY A 50 2.53 6.02 -3.37
C GLY A 50 1.78 6.82 -4.43
N LEU A 51 2.33 6.94 -5.64
CA LEU A 51 1.71 7.67 -6.76
C LEU A 51 0.38 7.01 -7.20
N ILE A 52 0.33 5.68 -7.31
CA ILE A 52 -0.89 4.97 -7.66
C ILE A 52 -1.96 5.21 -6.61
N GLN A 53 -1.61 5.17 -5.35
CA GLN A 53 -2.54 5.38 -4.26
C GLN A 53 -3.02 6.84 -4.17
N ILE A 54 -2.16 7.83 -4.40
CA ILE A 54 -2.54 9.25 -4.50
C ILE A 54 -3.51 9.45 -5.68
N TYR A 55 -3.16 8.92 -6.85
CA TYR A 55 -4.03 9.01 -8.04
C TYR A 55 -5.41 8.38 -7.82
N ASP A 56 -5.48 7.29 -7.04
CA ASP A 56 -6.76 6.60 -6.76
C ASP A 56 -7.70 7.43 -5.86
N LYS A 57 -7.23 8.50 -5.21
CA LYS A 57 -8.08 9.35 -4.36
C LYS A 57 -9.21 10.03 -5.10
N LYS A 58 -9.08 10.27 -6.41
CA LYS A 58 -10.20 10.76 -7.25
C LYS A 58 -11.43 9.85 -7.18
N ASN A 59 -11.23 8.53 -7.02
CA ASN A 59 -12.31 7.57 -6.92
C ASN A 59 -13.15 7.74 -5.63
N TYR A 60 -12.56 8.26 -4.56
CA TYR A 60 -13.28 8.57 -3.33
C TYR A 60 -14.28 9.70 -3.53
N TRP A 61 -13.91 10.75 -4.30
CA TRP A 61 -14.83 11.84 -4.65
C TRP A 61 -15.95 11.35 -5.54
N GLY A 62 -15.65 10.48 -6.51
CA GLY A 62 -16.67 9.85 -7.35
C GLY A 62 -17.69 9.07 -6.52
N LEU A 63 -17.23 8.24 -5.58
CA LEU A 63 -18.12 7.49 -4.67
C LEU A 63 -18.95 8.41 -3.77
N LEU A 64 -18.38 9.51 -3.27
CA LEU A 64 -19.13 10.48 -2.46
C LEU A 64 -20.26 11.13 -3.27
N ASN A 65 -19.98 11.52 -4.51
CA ASN A 65 -20.97 12.12 -5.40
C ASN A 65 -22.10 11.12 -5.73
N ILE A 66 -21.77 9.86 -6.00
CA ILE A 66 -22.75 8.79 -6.21
C ILE A 66 -23.59 8.59 -4.96
N ALA A 67 -22.97 8.52 -3.77
CA ALA A 67 -23.71 8.33 -2.51
C ALA A 67 -24.69 9.46 -2.23
N ARG A 68 -24.36 10.70 -2.59
CA ARG A 68 -25.28 11.86 -2.47
C ARG A 68 -26.45 11.71 -3.43
N LYS A 69 -26.17 11.48 -4.71
CA LYS A 69 -27.24 11.32 -5.72
C LYS A 69 -28.17 10.14 -5.40
N TYR A 70 -27.61 9.05 -4.90
CA TYR A 70 -28.38 7.85 -4.53
C TYR A 70 -29.45 8.10 -3.47
N SER A 71 -29.26 9.07 -2.56
CA SER A 71 -30.24 9.45 -1.54
C SER A 71 -31.45 10.17 -2.14
N ASP A 72 -31.25 10.84 -3.27
CA ASP A 72 -32.24 11.77 -3.87
C ASP A 72 -32.88 11.19 -5.14
N THR A 73 -32.59 9.91 -5.45
CA THR A 73 -32.98 9.28 -6.73
C THR A 73 -33.73 7.97 -6.49
N ASP A 74 -34.71 7.66 -7.35
CA ASP A 74 -35.51 6.45 -7.34
C ASP A 74 -35.55 5.73 -8.71
N GLY A 75 -36.07 4.49 -8.72
CA GLY A 75 -36.33 3.74 -9.95
C GLY A 75 -35.07 3.23 -10.69
N THR A 76 -35.05 3.39 -12.00
CA THR A 76 -34.00 2.93 -12.93
C THR A 76 -32.66 3.63 -12.71
N GLU A 77 -32.69 4.93 -12.46
CA GLU A 77 -31.50 5.74 -12.22
C GLU A 77 -30.73 5.27 -10.97
N LYS A 78 -31.46 4.84 -9.94
CA LYS A 78 -30.86 4.25 -8.72
C LYS A 78 -30.05 2.97 -9.04
N LYS A 79 -30.50 2.14 -9.95
CA LYS A 79 -29.78 0.95 -10.39
C LYS A 79 -28.50 1.30 -11.15
N GLU A 80 -28.54 2.35 -11.97
CA GLU A 80 -27.36 2.84 -12.70
C GLU A 80 -26.29 3.36 -11.74
N LEU A 81 -26.70 4.12 -10.72
CA LEU A 81 -25.79 4.61 -9.66
C LEU A 81 -25.12 3.47 -8.89
N ILE A 82 -25.86 2.39 -8.59
CA ILE A 82 -25.29 1.19 -7.97
C ILE A 82 -24.23 0.54 -8.88
N TYR A 83 -24.54 0.40 -10.18
CA TYR A 83 -23.60 -0.18 -11.15
C TYR A 83 -22.32 0.66 -11.26
N LEU A 84 -22.47 1.98 -11.36
CA LEU A 84 -21.34 2.90 -11.43
C LEU A 84 -20.49 2.85 -10.13
N GLY A 85 -21.13 2.83 -8.98
CA GLY A 85 -20.43 2.68 -7.69
C GLY A 85 -19.63 1.38 -7.59
N ARG A 86 -20.21 0.25 -8.03
CA ARG A 86 -19.53 -1.05 -8.08
C ARG A 86 -18.33 -1.04 -9.05
N SER A 87 -18.47 -0.39 -10.21
CA SER A 87 -17.39 -0.25 -11.18
C SER A 87 -16.20 0.54 -10.59
N ILE A 88 -16.47 1.65 -9.92
CA ILE A 88 -15.43 2.44 -9.23
C ILE A 88 -14.75 1.61 -8.14
N LEU A 89 -15.51 0.89 -7.33
CA LEU A 89 -14.96 0.04 -6.27
C LEU A 89 -14.07 -1.08 -6.83
N LYS A 90 -14.48 -1.72 -7.93
CA LYS A 90 -13.69 -2.75 -8.61
C LYS A 90 -12.36 -2.18 -9.12
N THR A 91 -12.40 -1.02 -9.77
CA THR A 91 -11.19 -0.33 -10.25
C THR A 91 -10.26 0.03 -9.10
N LYS A 92 -10.79 0.60 -8.02
CA LYS A 92 -10.05 0.91 -6.80
C LYS A 92 -9.36 -0.33 -6.23
N THR A 93 -10.09 -1.43 -6.05
CA THR A 93 -9.54 -2.68 -5.51
C THR A 93 -8.41 -3.24 -6.39
N SER A 94 -8.56 -3.18 -7.71
CA SER A 94 -7.52 -3.64 -8.64
C SER A 94 -6.26 -2.78 -8.56
N ARG A 95 -6.38 -1.45 -8.51
CA ARG A 95 -5.24 -0.53 -8.35
C ARG A 95 -4.56 -0.70 -7.01
N PHE A 96 -5.34 -0.80 -5.94
CA PHE A 96 -4.81 -1.06 -4.60
C PHE A 96 -4.00 -2.36 -4.57
N SER A 97 -4.53 -3.46 -5.09
CA SER A 97 -3.80 -4.73 -5.14
C SER A 97 -2.50 -4.62 -5.94
N PHE A 98 -2.48 -3.87 -7.05
CA PHE A 98 -1.26 -3.64 -7.81
C PHE A 98 -0.24 -2.80 -7.03
N ALA A 99 -0.68 -1.75 -6.35
CA ALA A 99 0.18 -0.95 -5.47
C ALA A 99 0.80 -1.82 -4.36
N GLN A 100 0.03 -2.76 -3.78
CA GLN A 100 0.53 -3.67 -2.75
C GLN A 100 1.55 -4.70 -3.29
N ILE A 101 1.48 -5.06 -4.55
CA ILE A 101 2.51 -5.89 -5.21
C ILE A 101 3.81 -5.08 -5.33
N LEU A 102 3.75 -3.82 -5.77
CA LEU A 102 4.92 -2.93 -5.80
C LEU A 102 5.52 -2.75 -4.40
N PHE A 103 4.68 -2.51 -3.39
CA PHE A 103 5.10 -2.47 -2.00
C PHE A 103 5.88 -3.72 -1.60
N SER A 104 5.37 -4.91 -1.93
CA SER A 104 6.02 -6.18 -1.59
C SER A 104 7.37 -6.34 -2.28
N ILE A 105 7.49 -5.95 -3.56
CA ILE A 105 8.74 -5.99 -4.32
C ILE A 105 9.77 -5.04 -3.69
N GLY A 106 9.37 -3.82 -3.36
CA GLY A 106 10.24 -2.86 -2.70
C GLY A 106 10.73 -3.37 -1.35
N THR A 107 9.81 -3.82 -0.49
CA THR A 107 10.16 -4.33 0.84
C THR A 107 11.05 -5.57 0.77
N LEU A 108 10.85 -6.44 -0.23
CA LEU A 108 11.72 -7.58 -0.46
C LEU A 108 13.15 -7.14 -0.84
N ALA A 109 13.30 -6.22 -1.79
CA ALA A 109 14.60 -5.70 -2.21
C ALA A 109 15.38 -5.10 -1.03
N TYR A 110 14.69 -4.33 -0.20
CA TYR A 110 15.23 -3.70 0.98
C TYR A 110 15.62 -4.74 2.06
N SER A 111 14.80 -5.74 2.29
CA SER A 111 15.11 -6.82 3.23
C SER A 111 16.29 -7.68 2.78
N ILE A 112 16.44 -7.93 1.47
CA ILE A 112 17.61 -8.60 0.90
C ILE A 112 18.88 -7.77 1.16
N LEU A 113 18.83 -6.45 0.96
CA LEU A 113 19.93 -5.55 1.27
C LEU A 113 20.33 -5.67 2.74
N PHE A 114 19.37 -5.67 3.65
CA PHE A 114 19.61 -5.81 5.07
C PHE A 114 20.25 -7.14 5.47
N VAL A 115 19.80 -8.24 4.88
CA VAL A 115 20.42 -9.57 5.11
C VAL A 115 21.84 -9.59 4.60
N THR A 116 22.08 -9.07 3.38
CA THR A 116 23.37 -9.14 2.70
C THR A 116 24.44 -8.29 3.40
N TYR A 117 24.07 -7.07 3.79
CA TYR A 117 25.04 -6.11 4.36
C TYR A 117 24.95 -5.98 5.88
N ARG A 118 24.06 -6.73 6.52
CA ARG A 118 23.85 -6.75 7.98
C ARG A 118 23.63 -5.37 8.60
N VAL A 119 22.88 -4.53 7.89
CA VAL A 119 22.61 -3.14 8.27
C VAL A 119 21.65 -3.04 9.45
N VAL A 120 20.83 -4.07 9.63
CA VAL A 120 19.91 -4.25 10.77
C VAL A 120 20.10 -5.65 11.36
N PRO A 121 19.58 -5.94 12.58
CA PRO A 121 19.60 -7.28 13.14
C PRO A 121 19.06 -8.31 12.15
N ILE A 122 19.81 -9.39 11.96
CA ILE A 122 19.56 -10.40 10.94
C ILE A 122 18.14 -11.00 11.02
N ILE A 123 17.59 -11.11 12.22
CA ILE A 123 16.23 -11.61 12.47
C ILE A 123 15.20 -10.67 11.85
N ILE A 124 15.37 -9.36 12.02
CA ILE A 124 14.47 -8.35 11.42
C ILE A 124 14.54 -8.43 9.90
N ALA A 125 15.74 -8.54 9.34
CA ALA A 125 15.95 -8.63 7.89
C ALA A 125 15.29 -9.87 7.28
N TRP A 126 15.46 -11.06 7.87
CA TRP A 126 14.78 -12.28 7.42
C TRP A 126 13.27 -12.23 7.61
N PHE A 127 12.80 -11.64 8.70
CA PHE A 127 11.37 -11.42 8.92
C PHE A 127 10.77 -10.57 7.78
N GLY A 128 11.48 -9.53 7.34
CA GLY A 128 11.07 -8.71 6.20
C GLY A 128 10.98 -9.50 4.89
N ILE A 129 11.92 -10.41 4.61
CA ILE A 129 11.86 -11.29 3.44
C ILE A 129 10.60 -12.16 3.48
N VAL A 130 10.37 -12.86 4.59
CA VAL A 130 9.21 -13.75 4.74
C VAL A 130 7.90 -12.97 4.64
N ALA A 131 7.79 -11.85 5.34
CA ALA A 131 6.59 -11.02 5.34
C ALA A 131 6.29 -10.46 3.94
N SER A 132 7.29 -9.94 3.22
CA SER A 132 7.11 -9.39 1.87
C SER A 132 6.73 -10.45 0.85
N VAL A 133 7.33 -11.64 0.90
CA VAL A 133 6.99 -12.75 -0.01
C VAL A 133 5.55 -13.21 0.24
N LEU A 134 5.17 -13.45 1.49
CA LEU A 134 3.82 -13.89 1.83
C LEU A 134 2.77 -12.84 1.45
N TYR A 135 3.05 -11.56 1.68
CA TYR A 135 2.13 -10.49 1.33
C TYR A 135 2.02 -10.31 -0.19
N GLY A 136 3.14 -10.36 -0.91
CA GLY A 136 3.15 -10.28 -2.36
C GLY A 136 2.37 -11.43 -3.01
N LEU A 137 2.64 -12.67 -2.60
CA LEU A 137 1.90 -13.85 -3.06
C LEU A 137 0.40 -13.74 -2.70
N GLY A 138 0.08 -13.30 -1.49
CA GLY A 138 -1.28 -13.07 -1.05
C GLY A 138 -2.04 -12.09 -1.96
N ASN A 139 -1.40 -10.99 -2.37
CA ASN A 139 -1.98 -10.01 -3.28
C ASN A 139 -2.15 -10.55 -4.71
N VAL A 140 -1.19 -11.32 -5.21
CA VAL A 140 -1.29 -11.96 -6.55
C VAL A 140 -2.43 -12.98 -6.56
N ILE A 141 -2.49 -13.86 -5.56
CA ILE A 141 -3.54 -14.88 -5.46
C ILE A 141 -4.91 -14.24 -5.26
N PHE A 142 -5.02 -13.22 -4.42
CA PHE A 142 -6.27 -12.48 -4.22
C PHE A 142 -6.77 -11.83 -5.52
N ARG A 143 -5.87 -11.37 -6.39
CA ARG A 143 -6.20 -10.80 -7.68
C ARG A 143 -6.75 -11.85 -8.67
N ILE A 144 -6.26 -13.09 -8.58
CA ILE A 144 -6.66 -14.20 -9.47
C ILE A 144 -7.90 -14.92 -8.90
N LYS A 145 -7.92 -15.17 -7.59
CA LYS A 145 -9.01 -15.88 -6.88
C LYS A 145 -9.48 -15.06 -5.69
N PHE A 146 -10.53 -14.30 -5.87
CA PHE A 146 -11.11 -13.39 -4.85
C PHE A 146 -11.48 -14.06 -3.52
N ASN A 147 -11.67 -15.37 -3.50
CA ASN A 147 -12.10 -16.09 -2.29
C ASN A 147 -10.95 -16.47 -1.34
N PHE A 148 -9.69 -16.27 -1.74
CA PHE A 148 -8.55 -16.69 -0.92
C PHE A 148 -7.96 -15.52 -0.11
N LYS A 149 -8.76 -14.98 0.82
CA LYS A 149 -8.39 -13.81 1.64
C LYS A 149 -7.43 -14.13 2.79
N ILE A 150 -7.31 -15.40 3.18
CA ILE A 150 -6.52 -15.78 4.38
C ILE A 150 -5.05 -15.39 4.21
N LEU A 151 -4.43 -15.78 3.10
CA LEU A 151 -3.01 -15.47 2.83
C LEU A 151 -2.76 -13.97 2.74
N TRP A 152 -3.69 -13.23 2.12
CA TRP A 152 -3.65 -11.78 2.05
C TRP A 152 -3.72 -11.12 3.43
N ASN A 153 -4.63 -11.58 4.32
CA ASN A 153 -4.77 -11.05 5.66
C ASN A 153 -3.55 -11.36 6.53
N ILE A 154 -3.06 -12.62 6.50
CA ILE A 154 -1.87 -13.04 7.26
C ILE A 154 -0.64 -12.26 6.78
N GLY A 155 -0.43 -12.19 5.46
CA GLY A 155 0.68 -11.42 4.88
C GLY A 155 0.60 -9.94 5.27
N GLY A 156 -0.59 -9.34 5.24
CA GLY A 156 -0.82 -7.96 5.67
C GLY A 156 -0.48 -7.71 7.14
N LEU A 157 -0.82 -8.66 8.04
CA LEU A 157 -0.45 -8.56 9.45
C LEU A 157 1.06 -8.68 9.65
N LEU A 158 1.69 -9.64 8.98
CA LEU A 158 3.14 -9.84 9.11
C LEU A 158 3.94 -8.65 8.60
N ILE A 159 3.53 -8.05 7.48
CA ILE A 159 4.22 -6.88 6.93
C ILE A 159 4.05 -5.66 7.83
N LEU A 160 2.87 -5.46 8.42
CA LEU A 160 2.63 -4.41 9.40
C LEU A 160 3.54 -4.56 10.62
N LEU A 161 3.64 -5.76 11.17
CA LEU A 161 4.54 -6.05 12.31
C LEU A 161 5.99 -5.81 11.93
N PHE A 162 6.41 -6.22 10.73
CA PHE A 162 7.76 -5.95 10.23
C PHE A 162 8.06 -4.45 10.17
N GLU A 163 7.17 -3.64 9.60
CA GLU A 163 7.38 -2.19 9.50
C GLU A 163 7.45 -1.51 10.88
N LEU A 164 6.61 -1.95 11.82
CA LEU A 164 6.65 -1.43 13.20
C LEU A 164 7.95 -1.79 13.91
N ILE A 165 8.41 -3.04 13.79
CA ILE A 165 9.65 -3.50 14.41
C ILE A 165 10.86 -2.80 13.77
N LEU A 166 10.91 -2.72 12.45
CA LEU A 166 11.98 -2.04 11.73
C LEU A 166 12.00 -0.53 12.04
N GLY A 167 10.84 0.12 12.02
CA GLY A 167 10.73 1.55 12.35
C GLY A 167 11.16 1.83 13.79
N GLY A 168 10.73 1.01 14.75
CA GLY A 168 11.19 1.10 16.12
C GLY A 168 12.70 0.90 16.26
N TRP A 169 13.25 -0.09 15.57
CA TRP A 169 14.70 -0.32 15.59
C TRP A 169 15.48 0.88 15.01
N LEU A 170 15.05 1.39 13.86
CA LEU A 170 15.68 2.55 13.21
C LEU A 170 15.60 3.84 14.07
N LEU A 171 14.53 4.01 14.85
CA LEU A 171 14.37 5.19 15.69
C LEU A 171 15.21 5.18 16.97
N PHE A 172 15.47 4.00 17.53
CA PHE A 172 16.07 3.88 18.87
C PHE A 172 17.47 3.25 18.87
N PHE A 173 17.89 2.58 17.80
CA PHE A 173 19.10 1.77 17.78
C PHE A 173 20.00 1.97 16.54
N ALA A 174 19.57 2.73 15.53
CA ALA A 174 20.36 3.01 14.33
C ALA A 174 21.25 4.23 14.44
#